data_814d6ddc1beb600ab60dac70d72f6b5b
#
_entry.id   814d6ddc1beb600ab60dac70d72f6b5b
#
_cell.length_a   1.000
_cell.length_b   1.000
_cell.length_c   1.000
_cell.angle_alpha   90.00
_cell.angle_beta   90.00
_cell.angle_gamma   90.00
#
_symmetry.space_group_name_H-M   'P 1'
#
loop_
_entity.id
_entity.type
_entity.pdbx_description
1 polymer ?
#
loop_
_entity_poly.entity_id
_entity_poly.type
_entity_poly.pdbx_seq_one_letter_code
_entity_poly.pdbx_strand_id
1 'polypeptide(L)'
;MAALWGISVEELLKAGEDIKKMSVSKIVITGGPCAGKTTGMSWIQNAFTERGYKVLFISETATELISGGVAPWTCSTNVEYQRCQMKLQIEKEKVFEQAAGTMDSGKILIVCDRGALDNKAYMTEADFALLLNDLKTNEIELRDGYDAVFHLVTAAKGAEQFYTTANNTARTETVEEAAALDDKLISAWTGHPHLRIIDNSLGFEEKMKHLISEIANFLGEPEPYEIERKYLIEYPDINILDSLPNCEKVEIIQTYLRSTDGEEKRIRQRGSKGHYIYFETCKKAVTGLKRVEIERRLTKDEYLECFQSVYLTGKEKMRN
;
A
#
# COMPACT_ATOMS: atom_id res chain seq x y z
N MET A 1 3.99 -39.87 -9.65
CA MET A 1 3.42 -39.06 -10.77
C MET A 1 4.47 -38.48 -11.72
N ALA A 2 5.70 -38.16 -11.26
CA ALA A 2 6.78 -37.67 -12.14
C ALA A 2 7.17 -38.66 -13.27
N ALA A 3 7.06 -39.96 -13.03
CA ALA A 3 7.40 -40.99 -14.03
C ALA A 3 6.45 -41.11 -15.24
N LEU A 4 5.31 -40.42 -15.22
CA LEU A 4 4.32 -40.41 -16.32
C LEU A 4 4.62 -39.40 -17.43
N TRP A 5 5.54 -38.43 -17.19
CA TRP A 5 5.84 -37.33 -18.11
C TRP A 5 7.29 -37.31 -18.61
N GLY A 6 8.13 -38.28 -18.20
CA GLY A 6 9.53 -38.40 -18.63
C GLY A 6 10.43 -37.24 -18.14
N ILE A 7 9.98 -36.47 -17.16
CA ILE A 7 10.69 -35.32 -16.58
C ILE A 7 11.35 -35.79 -15.28
N SER A 8 12.65 -35.56 -15.12
CA SER A 8 13.38 -35.91 -13.90
C SER A 8 12.98 -34.99 -12.73
N VAL A 9 13.13 -35.48 -11.50
CA VAL A 9 12.90 -34.66 -10.29
C VAL A 9 13.82 -33.45 -10.26
N GLU A 10 15.04 -33.57 -10.78
CA GLU A 10 16.01 -32.47 -10.92
C GLU A 10 15.54 -31.40 -11.92
N GLU A 11 14.93 -31.81 -13.04
CA GLU A 11 14.35 -30.88 -14.02
C GLU A 11 13.10 -30.19 -13.46
N LEU A 12 12.29 -30.86 -12.65
CA LEU A 12 11.15 -30.25 -11.92
C LEU A 12 11.62 -29.28 -10.84
N LEU A 13 12.70 -29.60 -10.13
CA LEU A 13 13.30 -28.71 -9.15
C LEU A 13 13.95 -27.49 -9.81
N LYS A 14 14.65 -27.68 -10.92
CA LYS A 14 15.24 -26.60 -11.73
C LYS A 14 14.16 -25.71 -12.36
N ALA A 15 13.09 -26.28 -12.90
CA ALA A 15 11.94 -25.53 -13.38
C ALA A 15 11.22 -24.76 -12.22
N GLY A 16 11.26 -25.29 -10.99
CA GLY A 16 10.79 -24.59 -9.79
C GLY A 16 11.69 -23.46 -9.34
N GLU A 17 13.01 -23.55 -9.56
CA GLU A 17 13.99 -22.47 -9.29
C GLU A 17 13.98 -21.38 -10.36
N ASP A 18 13.65 -21.71 -11.61
CA ASP A 18 13.58 -20.78 -12.76
C ASP A 18 12.22 -20.06 -12.89
N ILE A 19 11.21 -20.39 -12.08
CA ILE A 19 10.04 -19.52 -11.89
C ILE A 19 10.53 -18.34 -11.04
N LYS A 20 11.14 -17.37 -11.71
CA LYS A 20 11.49 -16.07 -11.16
C LYS A 20 10.20 -15.49 -10.58
N LYS A 21 10.04 -15.60 -9.26
CA LYS A 21 8.80 -15.25 -8.56
C LYS A 21 8.51 -13.78 -8.90
N MET A 22 7.49 -13.55 -9.71
CA MET A 22 7.07 -12.22 -10.11
C MET A 22 6.57 -11.50 -8.86
N SER A 23 7.20 -10.40 -8.49
CA SER A 23 6.75 -9.53 -7.40
C SER A 23 6.08 -8.29 -8.00
N VAL A 24 4.80 -8.14 -7.76
CA VAL A 24 4.05 -6.93 -8.06
C VAL A 24 3.81 -6.21 -6.74
N SER A 25 4.22 -4.95 -6.66
CA SER A 25 3.94 -4.07 -5.53
C SER A 25 3.10 -2.88 -6.00
N LYS A 26 2.01 -2.57 -5.29
CA LYS A 26 1.14 -1.44 -5.56
C LYS A 26 1.24 -0.40 -4.46
N ILE A 27 1.78 0.77 -4.76
CA ILE A 27 1.96 1.85 -3.80
C ILE A 27 1.15 3.09 -4.18
N VAL A 28 0.82 3.89 -3.18
CA VAL A 28 0.17 5.19 -3.34
C VAL A 28 1.17 6.31 -3.06
N ILE A 29 1.19 7.30 -3.94
CA ILE A 29 1.79 8.60 -3.67
C ILE A 29 0.65 9.59 -3.50
N THR A 30 0.45 10.07 -2.27
CA THR A 30 -0.59 11.04 -1.93
C THR A 30 0.00 12.30 -1.29
N GLY A 31 -0.84 13.25 -0.97
CA GLY A 31 -0.45 14.52 -0.34
C GLY A 31 -1.27 15.69 -0.84
N GLY A 32 -1.27 16.78 -0.08
CA GLY A 32 -2.00 17.99 -0.40
C GLY A 32 -1.54 18.69 -1.67
N PRO A 33 -2.13 19.84 -1.99
CA PRO A 33 -1.68 20.71 -3.08
C PRO A 33 -0.21 21.11 -2.91
N CYS A 34 0.54 21.24 -4.00
CA CYS A 34 1.96 21.60 -3.98
C CYS A 34 2.88 20.68 -3.14
N ALA A 35 2.51 19.44 -2.90
CA ALA A 35 3.32 18.48 -2.15
C ALA A 35 4.54 17.96 -2.93
N GLY A 36 4.59 18.16 -4.26
CA GLY A 36 5.67 17.66 -5.12
C GLY A 36 5.41 16.29 -5.74
N LYS A 37 4.16 15.79 -5.74
CA LYS A 37 3.79 14.47 -6.28
C LYS A 37 4.28 14.21 -7.70
N THR A 38 3.99 15.13 -8.62
CA THR A 38 4.39 14.99 -10.04
C THR A 38 5.92 14.87 -10.21
N THR A 39 6.68 15.65 -9.45
CA THR A 39 8.15 15.52 -9.43
C THR A 39 8.58 14.19 -8.83
N GLY A 40 7.93 13.79 -7.71
CA GLY A 40 8.17 12.50 -7.09
C GLY A 40 7.96 11.32 -8.04
N MET A 41 6.91 11.36 -8.88
CA MET A 41 6.67 10.34 -9.92
C MET A 41 7.85 10.21 -10.88
N SER A 42 8.40 11.33 -11.35
CA SER A 42 9.56 11.31 -12.25
C SER A 42 10.82 10.73 -11.57
N TRP A 43 11.03 11.05 -10.30
CA TRP A 43 12.13 10.49 -9.52
C TRP A 43 11.96 8.98 -9.30
N ILE A 44 10.73 8.54 -8.99
CA ILE A 44 10.41 7.10 -8.84
C ILE A 44 10.68 6.37 -10.16
N GLN A 45 10.21 6.91 -11.30
CA GLN A 45 10.44 6.32 -12.61
C GLN A 45 11.93 6.03 -12.84
N ASN A 46 12.78 7.04 -12.67
CA ASN A 46 14.20 6.93 -12.93
C ASN A 46 14.87 5.95 -11.95
N ALA A 47 14.67 6.18 -10.64
CA ALA A 47 15.34 5.40 -9.60
C ALA A 47 15.00 3.91 -9.62
N PHE A 48 13.76 3.53 -9.91
CA PHE A 48 13.34 2.13 -9.87
C PHE A 48 13.50 1.43 -11.23
N THR A 49 13.45 2.16 -12.35
CA THR A 49 13.86 1.59 -13.64
C THR A 49 15.34 1.18 -13.64
N GLU A 50 16.22 2.01 -13.06
CA GLU A 50 17.66 1.68 -12.89
C GLU A 50 17.86 0.46 -11.99
N ARG A 51 16.98 0.20 -11.04
CA ARG A 51 16.98 -1.00 -10.16
C ARG A 51 16.31 -2.23 -10.79
N GLY A 52 15.91 -2.13 -12.06
CA GLY A 52 15.33 -3.24 -12.83
C GLY A 52 13.83 -3.47 -12.59
N TYR A 53 13.12 -2.50 -12.02
CA TYR A 53 11.67 -2.55 -11.93
C TYR A 53 11.00 -2.13 -13.23
N LYS A 54 9.92 -2.81 -13.58
CA LYS A 54 8.94 -2.29 -14.52
C LYS A 54 8.00 -1.39 -13.74
N VAL A 55 8.13 -0.07 -13.92
CA VAL A 55 7.29 0.91 -13.22
C VAL A 55 6.05 1.23 -14.05
N LEU A 56 4.87 1.08 -13.47
CA LEU A 56 3.58 1.38 -14.06
C LEU A 56 2.94 2.53 -13.27
N PHE A 57 2.40 3.55 -13.97
CA PHE A 57 1.76 4.68 -13.31
C PHE A 57 0.27 4.69 -13.59
N ILE A 58 -0.52 4.81 -12.52
CA ILE A 58 -1.95 5.11 -12.58
C ILE A 58 -2.11 6.59 -12.30
N SER A 59 -2.48 7.34 -13.33
CA SER A 59 -2.66 8.79 -13.28
C SER A 59 -3.83 9.18 -12.37
N GLU A 60 -3.76 10.40 -11.81
CA GLU A 60 -4.80 10.96 -10.94
C GLU A 60 -6.17 10.99 -11.64
N THR A 61 -7.09 10.20 -11.12
CA THR A 61 -8.42 10.01 -11.70
C THR A 61 -9.25 11.31 -11.69
N ALA A 62 -9.07 12.15 -10.65
CA ALA A 62 -9.74 13.44 -10.58
C ALA A 62 -9.35 14.35 -11.75
N THR A 63 -8.07 14.42 -12.07
CA THR A 63 -7.57 15.22 -13.21
C THR A 63 -8.13 14.74 -14.54
N GLU A 64 -8.25 13.43 -14.76
CA GLU A 64 -8.84 12.88 -16.00
C GLU A 64 -10.31 13.24 -16.12
N LEU A 65 -11.10 13.05 -15.06
CA LEU A 65 -12.53 13.35 -15.05
C LEU A 65 -12.78 14.84 -15.28
N ILE A 66 -12.09 15.70 -14.54
CA ILE A 66 -12.24 17.16 -14.64
C ILE A 66 -11.85 17.66 -16.04
N SER A 67 -10.75 17.17 -16.59
CA SER A 67 -10.32 17.51 -17.94
C SER A 67 -11.31 17.02 -19.01
N GLY A 68 -12.00 15.92 -18.74
CA GLY A 68 -13.09 15.38 -19.57
C GLY A 68 -14.45 16.08 -19.37
N GLY A 69 -14.54 17.09 -18.50
CA GLY A 69 -15.77 17.85 -18.21
C GLY A 69 -16.64 17.26 -17.08
N VAL A 70 -16.19 16.20 -16.42
CA VAL A 70 -16.86 15.61 -15.24
C VAL A 70 -16.20 16.13 -13.98
N ALA A 71 -16.86 17.04 -13.29
CA ALA A 71 -16.28 17.76 -12.14
C ALA A 71 -17.32 17.88 -11.00
N PRO A 72 -16.89 18.18 -9.77
CA PRO A 72 -17.81 18.40 -8.65
C PRO A 72 -18.91 19.44 -8.93
N TRP A 73 -18.59 20.45 -9.76
CA TRP A 73 -19.53 21.52 -10.13
C TRP A 73 -20.35 21.22 -11.40
N THR A 74 -20.08 20.15 -12.12
CA THR A 74 -20.86 19.71 -13.29
C THR A 74 -21.76 18.51 -12.94
N CYS A 75 -21.49 17.79 -11.88
CA CYS A 75 -22.34 16.73 -11.35
C CYS A 75 -23.48 17.30 -10.49
N SER A 76 -24.55 16.53 -10.29
CA SER A 76 -25.69 16.94 -9.47
C SER A 76 -25.31 17.20 -8.01
N THR A 77 -24.37 16.42 -7.48
CA THR A 77 -23.82 16.56 -6.14
C THR A 77 -22.34 16.18 -6.13
N ASN A 78 -21.59 16.64 -5.10
CA ASN A 78 -20.22 16.17 -4.90
C ASN A 78 -20.16 14.66 -4.64
N VAL A 79 -21.15 14.08 -3.98
CA VAL A 79 -21.22 12.64 -3.71
C VAL A 79 -21.26 11.84 -5.02
N GLU A 80 -22.07 12.29 -6.00
CA GLU A 80 -22.14 11.64 -7.31
C GLU A 80 -20.80 11.74 -8.07
N TYR A 81 -20.15 12.90 -8.01
CA TYR A 81 -18.81 13.04 -8.56
C TYR A 81 -17.81 12.08 -7.92
N GLN A 82 -17.75 12.03 -6.58
CA GLN A 82 -16.85 11.15 -5.85
C GLN A 82 -17.15 9.67 -6.11
N ARG A 83 -18.41 9.32 -6.35
CA ARG A 83 -18.82 7.97 -6.77
C ARG A 83 -18.22 7.59 -8.13
N CYS A 84 -18.30 8.49 -9.10
CA CYS A 84 -17.71 8.29 -10.43
C CYS A 84 -16.17 8.17 -10.33
N GLN A 85 -15.54 9.05 -9.56
CA GLN A 85 -14.10 9.07 -9.36
C GLN A 85 -13.62 7.77 -8.72
N MET A 86 -14.22 7.34 -7.61
CA MET A 86 -13.80 6.12 -6.90
C MET A 86 -14.03 4.86 -7.74
N LYS A 87 -15.15 4.76 -8.47
CA LYS A 87 -15.38 3.64 -9.39
C LYS A 87 -14.31 3.56 -10.46
N LEU A 88 -14.00 4.69 -11.10
CA LEU A 88 -12.98 4.71 -12.15
C LEU A 88 -11.59 4.39 -11.58
N GLN A 89 -11.25 4.90 -10.41
CA GLN A 89 -9.99 4.59 -9.73
C GLN A 89 -9.84 3.09 -9.48
N ILE A 90 -10.84 2.46 -8.87
CA ILE A 90 -10.83 1.02 -8.57
C ILE A 90 -10.70 0.19 -9.86
N GLU A 91 -11.43 0.53 -10.92
CA GLU A 91 -11.34 -0.21 -12.17
C GLU A 91 -9.99 0.00 -12.88
N LYS A 92 -9.43 1.21 -12.87
CA LYS A 92 -8.06 1.45 -13.39
C LYS A 92 -7.06 0.57 -12.66
N GLU A 93 -7.11 0.54 -11.34
CA GLU A 93 -6.19 -0.27 -10.53
C GLU A 93 -6.29 -1.75 -10.87
N LYS A 94 -7.50 -2.30 -10.97
CA LYS A 94 -7.71 -3.70 -11.38
C LYS A 94 -7.11 -4.01 -12.74
N VAL A 95 -7.33 -3.12 -13.72
CA VAL A 95 -6.79 -3.29 -15.08
C VAL A 95 -5.25 -3.31 -15.05
N PHE A 96 -4.63 -2.41 -14.27
CA PHE A 96 -3.16 -2.37 -14.15
C PHE A 96 -2.60 -3.58 -13.42
N GLU A 97 -3.28 -4.08 -12.39
CA GLU A 97 -2.90 -5.32 -11.70
C GLU A 97 -2.99 -6.54 -12.64
N GLN A 98 -4.09 -6.64 -13.40
CA GLN A 98 -4.25 -7.70 -14.40
C GLN A 98 -3.17 -7.62 -15.48
N ALA A 99 -2.88 -6.43 -16.00
CA ALA A 99 -1.84 -6.24 -16.99
C ALA A 99 -0.45 -6.60 -16.43
N ALA A 100 -0.15 -6.18 -15.18
CA ALA A 100 1.08 -6.55 -14.49
C ALA A 100 1.25 -8.06 -14.41
N GLY A 101 0.18 -8.80 -14.10
CA GLY A 101 0.17 -10.26 -14.04
C GLY A 101 0.51 -10.98 -15.36
N THR A 102 0.45 -10.26 -16.49
CA THR A 102 0.79 -10.82 -17.83
C THR A 102 2.16 -10.38 -18.35
N MET A 103 2.86 -9.51 -17.62
CA MET A 103 4.16 -8.97 -18.05
C MET A 103 5.29 -9.93 -17.73
N ASP A 104 6.20 -10.10 -18.67
CA ASP A 104 7.46 -10.84 -18.45
C ASP A 104 8.49 -9.93 -17.74
N SER A 105 8.27 -9.71 -16.44
CA SER A 105 9.17 -8.94 -15.57
C SER A 105 9.16 -9.51 -14.17
N GLY A 106 10.36 -9.75 -13.60
CA GLY A 106 10.49 -10.27 -12.23
C GLY A 106 10.11 -9.28 -11.14
N LYS A 107 10.14 -7.96 -11.41
CA LYS A 107 9.85 -6.89 -10.45
C LYS A 107 8.95 -5.84 -11.11
N ILE A 108 7.74 -5.66 -10.59
CA ILE A 108 6.79 -4.67 -11.09
C ILE A 108 6.38 -3.77 -9.93
N LEU A 109 6.43 -2.46 -10.17
CA LEU A 109 5.99 -1.44 -9.24
C LEU A 109 4.85 -0.65 -9.87
N ILE A 110 3.63 -0.80 -9.33
CA ILE A 110 2.48 0.02 -9.69
C ILE A 110 2.44 1.21 -8.74
N VAL A 111 2.47 2.40 -9.28
CA VAL A 111 2.44 3.67 -8.55
C VAL A 111 1.15 4.39 -8.86
N CYS A 112 0.29 4.55 -7.86
CA CYS A 112 -0.96 5.29 -7.98
C CYS A 112 -0.73 6.76 -7.60
N ASP A 113 -1.02 7.70 -8.51
CA ASP A 113 -1.14 9.11 -8.17
C ASP A 113 -2.51 9.31 -7.50
N ARG A 114 -2.50 9.34 -6.18
CA ARG A 114 -3.61 9.18 -5.26
C ARG A 114 -4.17 7.76 -5.22
N GLY A 115 -4.78 7.41 -4.09
CA GLY A 115 -5.49 6.16 -3.87
C GLY A 115 -6.95 6.38 -3.56
N ALA A 116 -7.72 5.30 -3.50
CA ALA A 116 -9.17 5.35 -3.31
C ALA A 116 -9.59 6.07 -2.01
N LEU A 117 -8.79 5.97 -0.93
CA LEU A 117 -9.11 6.64 0.34
C LEU A 117 -8.89 8.16 0.33
N ASP A 118 -8.16 8.71 -0.64
CA ASP A 118 -8.06 10.17 -0.77
C ASP A 118 -9.43 10.83 -0.93
N ASN A 119 -10.41 10.13 -1.51
CA ASN A 119 -11.80 10.61 -1.66
C ASN A 119 -12.45 10.96 -0.31
N LYS A 120 -12.09 10.26 0.78
CA LYS A 120 -12.60 10.52 2.13
C LYS A 120 -12.32 11.96 2.58
N ALA A 121 -11.18 12.54 2.19
CA ALA A 121 -10.80 13.90 2.56
C ALA A 121 -11.71 14.98 1.94
N TYR A 122 -12.46 14.64 0.90
CA TYR A 122 -13.34 15.54 0.15
C TYR A 122 -14.83 15.34 0.43
N MET A 123 -15.17 14.48 1.40
CA MET A 123 -16.55 14.11 1.73
C MET A 123 -16.79 14.23 3.24
N THR A 124 -18.07 14.24 3.64
CA THR A 124 -18.42 14.00 5.03
C THR A 124 -18.30 12.50 5.37
N GLU A 125 -18.10 12.15 6.63
CA GLU A 125 -18.06 10.74 7.06
C GLU A 125 -19.34 9.98 6.68
N ALA A 126 -20.50 10.64 6.79
CA ALA A 126 -21.79 10.04 6.43
C ALA A 126 -21.89 9.74 4.92
N ASP A 127 -21.50 10.69 4.09
CA ASP A 127 -21.50 10.52 2.63
C ASP A 127 -20.50 9.44 2.20
N PHE A 128 -19.34 9.39 2.84
CA PHE A 128 -18.33 8.36 2.56
C PHE A 128 -18.84 6.97 2.93
N ALA A 129 -19.47 6.83 4.10
CA ALA A 129 -20.07 5.55 4.52
C ALA A 129 -21.17 5.08 3.53
N LEU A 130 -22.01 5.99 3.04
CA LEU A 130 -23.01 5.67 2.00
C LEU A 130 -22.34 5.22 0.71
N LEU A 131 -21.29 5.92 0.29
CA LEU A 131 -20.54 5.56 -0.92
C LEU A 131 -19.91 4.16 -0.81
N LEU A 132 -19.31 3.82 0.32
CA LEU A 132 -18.74 2.48 0.56
C LEU A 132 -19.81 1.39 0.48
N ASN A 133 -20.98 1.63 1.08
CA ASN A 133 -22.09 0.69 1.02
C ASN A 133 -22.59 0.47 -0.43
N ASP A 134 -22.72 1.53 -1.22
CA ASP A 134 -23.11 1.45 -2.63
C ASP A 134 -22.09 0.68 -3.48
N LEU A 135 -20.82 0.82 -3.18
CA LEU A 135 -19.72 0.11 -3.84
C LEU A 135 -19.49 -1.31 -3.30
N LYS A 136 -20.24 -1.70 -2.25
CA LYS A 136 -20.14 -3.00 -1.57
C LYS A 136 -18.71 -3.30 -1.09
N THR A 137 -18.06 -2.31 -0.53
CA THR A 137 -16.72 -2.38 0.03
C THR A 137 -16.68 -1.73 1.42
N ASN A 138 -15.53 -1.70 2.05
CA ASN A 138 -15.31 -1.02 3.32
C ASN A 138 -13.96 -0.30 3.33
N GLU A 139 -13.78 0.59 4.31
CA GLU A 139 -12.58 1.43 4.43
C GLU A 139 -11.30 0.59 4.60
N ILE A 140 -11.37 -0.50 5.37
CA ILE A 140 -10.22 -1.37 5.62
C ILE A 140 -9.79 -2.06 4.32
N GLU A 141 -10.73 -2.57 3.53
CA GLU A 141 -10.45 -3.22 2.25
C GLU A 141 -9.79 -2.25 1.28
N LEU A 142 -10.32 -1.03 1.15
CA LEU A 142 -9.74 0.00 0.29
C LEU A 142 -8.35 0.41 0.76
N ARG A 143 -8.16 0.66 2.07
CA ARG A 143 -6.90 1.06 2.66
C ARG A 143 -5.84 -0.01 2.47
N ASP A 144 -6.16 -1.22 2.87
CA ASP A 144 -5.25 -2.35 2.87
C ASP A 144 -5.10 -2.97 1.46
N GLY A 145 -5.81 -2.43 0.47
CA GLY A 145 -5.67 -2.74 -0.95
C GLY A 145 -4.34 -2.30 -1.56
N TYR A 146 -3.57 -1.48 -0.87
CA TYR A 146 -2.24 -1.02 -1.29
C TYR A 146 -1.17 -1.61 -0.38
N ASP A 147 0.02 -1.85 -0.94
CA ASP A 147 1.13 -2.43 -0.19
C ASP A 147 1.84 -1.38 0.67
N ALA A 148 1.92 -0.12 0.19
CA ALA A 148 2.42 1.01 0.97
C ALA A 148 1.81 2.34 0.51
N VAL A 149 1.82 3.33 1.40
CA VAL A 149 1.34 4.69 1.17
C VAL A 149 2.41 5.69 1.56
N PHE A 150 2.79 6.55 0.64
CA PHE A 150 3.76 7.62 0.85
C PHE A 150 3.04 8.96 0.74
N HIS A 151 2.85 9.62 1.87
CA HIS A 151 2.22 10.92 1.93
C HIS A 151 3.28 12.01 1.90
N LEU A 152 3.29 12.80 0.84
CA LEU A 152 4.12 13.99 0.74
C LEU A 152 3.38 15.18 1.35
N VAL A 153 3.92 15.74 2.41
CA VAL A 153 3.34 16.91 3.08
C VAL A 153 3.32 18.11 2.11
N THR A 154 2.19 18.83 2.08
CA THR A 154 2.03 20.02 1.25
C THR A 154 3.07 21.10 1.57
N ALA A 155 3.49 21.88 0.56
CA ALA A 155 4.34 23.05 0.78
C ALA A 155 3.68 24.11 1.70
N ALA A 156 2.35 24.09 1.84
CA ALA A 156 1.64 24.93 2.79
C ALA A 156 2.01 24.72 4.27
N LYS A 157 2.79 23.66 4.56
CA LYS A 157 3.31 23.34 5.90
C LYS A 157 4.83 23.32 5.89
N GLY A 158 5.45 24.40 6.36
CA GLY A 158 6.92 24.51 6.53
C GLY A 158 7.72 24.81 5.25
N ALA A 159 7.04 25.12 4.14
CA ALA A 159 7.66 25.51 2.87
C ALA A 159 6.78 26.49 2.11
N GLU A 160 6.06 27.38 2.82
CA GLU A 160 4.99 28.25 2.31
C GLU A 160 5.47 29.16 1.17
N GLN A 161 6.74 29.55 1.16
CA GLN A 161 7.34 30.35 0.10
C GLN A 161 7.33 29.64 -1.27
N PHE A 162 7.16 28.34 -1.30
CA PHE A 162 7.06 27.54 -2.53
C PHE A 162 5.63 27.13 -2.88
N TYR A 163 4.65 27.54 -2.06
CA TYR A 163 3.25 27.31 -2.36
C TYR A 163 2.80 28.24 -3.49
N THR A 164 2.31 27.66 -4.59
CA THR A 164 1.81 28.42 -5.74
C THR A 164 0.59 27.75 -6.34
N THR A 165 -0.39 28.56 -6.71
CA THR A 165 -1.58 28.13 -7.47
C THR A 165 -1.40 28.27 -8.98
N ALA A 166 -0.32 28.92 -9.44
CA ALA A 166 -0.09 29.26 -10.84
C ALA A 166 0.13 28.04 -11.76
N ASN A 167 0.55 26.91 -11.22
CA ASN A 167 0.90 25.72 -11.99
C ASN A 167 -0.28 24.77 -12.27
N ASN A 168 -1.47 25.05 -11.74
CA ASN A 168 -2.65 24.23 -11.99
C ASN A 168 -3.91 25.07 -11.82
N THR A 169 -4.64 25.28 -12.92
CA THR A 169 -5.88 26.10 -12.99
C THR A 169 -7.04 25.52 -12.17
N ALA A 170 -6.95 24.28 -11.75
CA ALA A 170 -7.93 23.64 -10.86
C ALA A 170 -7.67 23.91 -9.36
N ARG A 171 -6.59 24.66 -9.01
CA ARG A 171 -6.25 24.97 -7.63
C ARG A 171 -6.79 26.34 -7.25
N THR A 172 -7.63 26.33 -6.22
CA THR A 172 -8.25 27.54 -5.65
C THR A 172 -8.00 27.67 -4.16
N GLU A 173 -7.38 26.66 -3.53
CA GLU A 173 -7.19 26.59 -2.09
C GLU A 173 -6.16 27.61 -1.59
N THR A 174 -6.49 28.29 -0.49
CA THR A 174 -5.54 29.10 0.28
C THR A 174 -4.49 28.20 0.94
N VAL A 175 -3.44 28.80 1.52
CA VAL A 175 -2.41 28.05 2.28
C VAL A 175 -3.04 27.27 3.45
N GLU A 176 -3.97 27.91 4.16
CA GLU A 176 -4.67 27.34 5.31
C GLU A 176 -5.58 26.17 4.88
N GLU A 177 -6.32 26.34 3.80
CA GLU A 177 -7.17 25.28 3.24
C GLU A 177 -6.36 24.09 2.76
N ALA A 178 -5.23 24.34 2.10
CA ALA A 178 -4.31 23.30 1.64
C ALA A 178 -3.70 22.53 2.82
N ALA A 179 -3.33 23.24 3.91
CA ALA A 179 -2.83 22.59 5.12
C ALA A 179 -3.89 21.74 5.80
N ALA A 180 -5.13 22.22 5.89
CA ALA A 180 -6.26 21.49 6.46
C ALA A 180 -6.64 20.25 5.61
N LEU A 181 -6.58 20.37 4.28
CA LEU A 181 -6.82 19.23 3.37
C LEU A 181 -5.74 18.16 3.51
N ASP A 182 -4.48 18.58 3.66
CA ASP A 182 -3.35 17.68 3.88
C ASP A 182 -3.53 16.85 5.17
N ASP A 183 -4.02 17.47 6.27
CA ASP A 183 -4.34 16.77 7.51
C ASP A 183 -5.46 15.75 7.34
N LYS A 184 -6.50 16.08 6.55
CA LYS A 184 -7.59 15.14 6.23
C LYS A 184 -7.08 13.96 5.41
N LEU A 185 -6.16 14.18 4.47
CA LEU A 185 -5.55 13.12 3.68
C LEU A 185 -4.70 12.19 4.57
N ILE A 186 -3.89 12.73 5.47
CA ILE A 186 -3.16 11.92 6.45
C ILE A 186 -4.12 11.10 7.30
N SER A 187 -5.19 11.74 7.80
CA SER A 187 -6.21 11.06 8.62
C SER A 187 -6.87 9.92 7.86
N ALA A 188 -7.20 10.09 6.58
CA ALA A 188 -7.80 9.05 5.75
C ALA A 188 -6.91 7.79 5.63
N TRP A 189 -5.61 7.95 5.60
CA TRP A 189 -4.65 6.83 5.50
C TRP A 189 -4.13 6.33 6.84
N THR A 190 -4.47 6.99 7.96
CA THR A 190 -4.07 6.54 9.29
C THR A 190 -4.57 5.13 9.55
N GLY A 191 -3.69 4.28 10.09
CA GLY A 191 -3.95 2.85 10.28
C GLY A 191 -3.49 1.94 9.13
N HIS A 192 -3.01 2.49 8.01
CA HIS A 192 -2.29 1.68 7.02
C HIS A 192 -0.96 1.17 7.61
N PRO A 193 -0.62 -0.13 7.49
CA PRO A 193 0.58 -0.69 8.13
C PRO A 193 1.88 -0.07 7.63
N HIS A 194 1.92 0.36 6.38
CA HIS A 194 3.09 0.98 5.74
C HIS A 194 2.79 2.42 5.27
N LEU A 195 2.16 3.22 6.14
CA LEU A 195 2.07 4.67 5.90
C LEU A 195 3.40 5.33 6.23
N ARG A 196 3.93 6.11 5.29
CA ARG A 196 5.14 6.93 5.46
C ARG A 196 4.81 8.39 5.14
N ILE A 197 5.15 9.28 6.06
CA ILE A 197 4.93 10.73 5.89
C ILE A 197 6.27 11.36 5.56
N ILE A 198 6.37 11.99 4.39
CA ILE A 198 7.56 12.66 3.87
C ILE A 198 7.34 14.16 4.02
N ASP A 199 7.94 14.74 5.05
CA ASP A 199 7.75 16.13 5.46
C ASP A 199 8.65 17.12 4.71
N ASN A 200 8.54 18.40 5.09
CA ASN A 200 9.30 19.51 4.53
C ASN A 200 10.45 19.98 5.45
N SER A 201 10.86 19.16 6.43
CA SER A 201 11.95 19.50 7.36
C SER A 201 13.30 19.71 6.66
N LEU A 202 13.46 19.09 5.49
CA LEU A 202 14.60 19.20 4.62
C LEU A 202 14.24 19.96 3.33
N GLY A 203 15.24 20.41 2.57
CA GLY A 203 15.03 21.01 1.26
C GLY A 203 14.35 20.06 0.28
N PHE A 204 13.75 20.59 -0.78
CA PHE A 204 12.93 19.82 -1.73
C PHE A 204 13.67 18.63 -2.35
N GLU A 205 14.95 18.80 -2.70
CA GLU A 205 15.76 17.72 -3.26
C GLU A 205 15.96 16.58 -2.23
N GLU A 206 16.25 16.91 -0.98
CA GLU A 206 16.41 15.93 0.09
C GLU A 206 15.08 15.25 0.42
N LYS A 207 13.95 15.95 0.35
CA LYS A 207 12.62 15.36 0.44
C LYS A 207 12.40 14.31 -0.64
N MET A 208 12.82 14.56 -1.88
CA MET A 208 12.71 13.58 -2.97
C MET A 208 13.64 12.37 -2.75
N LYS A 209 14.87 12.61 -2.30
CA LYS A 209 15.80 11.51 -1.92
C LYS A 209 15.22 10.66 -0.79
N HIS A 210 14.61 11.30 0.21
CA HIS A 210 13.95 10.61 1.31
C HIS A 210 12.78 9.74 0.82
N LEU A 211 11.94 10.28 -0.08
CA LEU A 211 10.88 9.49 -0.72
C LEU A 211 11.42 8.24 -1.41
N ILE A 212 12.48 8.38 -2.23
CA ILE A 212 13.08 7.23 -2.93
C ILE A 212 13.69 6.24 -1.96
N SER A 213 14.33 6.72 -0.89
CA SER A 213 14.89 5.86 0.16
C SER A 213 13.80 5.06 0.89
N GLU A 214 12.69 5.70 1.26
CA GLU A 214 11.58 5.03 1.95
C GLU A 214 10.89 3.98 1.05
N ILE A 215 10.72 4.27 -0.25
CA ILE A 215 10.19 3.29 -1.19
C ILE A 215 11.19 2.13 -1.37
N ALA A 216 12.48 2.41 -1.51
CA ALA A 216 13.51 1.38 -1.63
C ALA A 216 13.55 0.48 -0.39
N ASN A 217 13.52 1.07 0.80
CA ASN A 217 13.45 0.35 2.06
C ASN A 217 12.22 -0.57 2.13
N PHE A 218 11.05 -0.06 1.72
CA PHE A 218 9.83 -0.85 1.66
C PHE A 218 9.95 -2.03 0.69
N LEU A 219 10.53 -1.82 -0.49
CA LEU A 219 10.74 -2.86 -1.50
C LEU A 219 11.90 -3.82 -1.19
N GLY A 220 12.63 -3.60 -0.09
CA GLY A 220 13.78 -4.42 0.28
C GLY A 220 15.05 -4.11 -0.48
N GLU A 221 15.24 -2.89 -0.94
CA GLU A 221 16.39 -2.44 -1.73
C GLU A 221 17.04 -1.15 -1.20
N PRO A 222 18.23 -1.22 -0.65
CA PRO A 222 18.98 -2.40 -0.21
C PRO A 222 18.26 -3.14 0.93
N GLU A 223 18.71 -4.36 1.30
CA GLU A 223 18.05 -5.18 2.32
C GLU A 223 17.54 -4.34 3.52
N PRO A 224 16.22 -4.35 3.82
CA PRO A 224 15.64 -3.53 4.87
C PRO A 224 16.07 -4.03 6.25
N TYR A 225 16.72 -3.18 7.02
CA TYR A 225 17.03 -3.47 8.41
C TYR A 225 15.90 -2.99 9.32
N GLU A 226 15.28 -3.91 10.04
CA GLU A 226 14.36 -3.59 11.14
C GLU A 226 15.17 -3.36 12.42
N ILE A 227 15.05 -2.18 13.03
CA ILE A 227 15.56 -1.86 14.35
C ILE A 227 14.38 -1.70 15.30
N GLU A 228 14.13 -2.73 16.11
CA GLU A 228 12.94 -2.83 16.96
C GLU A 228 13.31 -2.67 18.42
N ARG A 229 12.50 -1.93 19.19
CA ARG A 229 12.53 -1.88 20.65
C ARG A 229 11.16 -2.25 21.19
N LYS A 230 11.11 -3.16 22.15
CA LYS A 230 9.87 -3.57 22.83
C LYS A 230 9.83 -2.95 24.24
N TYR A 231 8.69 -2.36 24.56
CA TYR A 231 8.43 -1.79 25.86
C TYR A 231 7.30 -2.56 26.52
N LEU A 232 7.45 -2.88 27.81
CA LEU A 232 6.36 -3.38 28.62
C LEU A 232 5.51 -2.19 29.05
N ILE A 233 4.23 -2.23 28.73
CA ILE A 233 3.25 -1.21 29.14
C ILE A 233 2.14 -1.88 29.94
N GLU A 234 1.41 -1.10 30.76
CA GLU A 234 0.16 -1.57 31.33
C GLU A 234 -0.86 -1.84 30.24
N TYR A 235 -1.67 -2.89 30.44
CA TYR A 235 -2.70 -3.23 29.43
C TYR A 235 -3.73 -2.10 29.36
N PRO A 236 -3.93 -1.49 28.19
CA PRO A 236 -4.86 -0.37 28.06
C PRO A 236 -6.31 -0.83 28.26
N ASP A 237 -7.14 0.04 28.87
CA ASP A 237 -8.57 -0.21 28.99
C ASP A 237 -9.21 -0.24 27.58
N ILE A 238 -9.84 -1.37 27.24
CA ILE A 238 -10.49 -1.58 25.95
C ILE A 238 -11.60 -0.55 25.69
N ASN A 239 -12.32 -0.12 26.74
CA ASN A 239 -13.38 0.89 26.59
C ASN A 239 -12.81 2.25 26.19
N ILE A 240 -11.60 2.58 26.65
CA ILE A 240 -10.89 3.80 26.24
C ILE A 240 -10.48 3.68 24.77
N LEU A 241 -9.92 2.53 24.37
CA LEU A 241 -9.51 2.29 22.98
C LEU A 241 -10.70 2.36 22.02
N ASP A 242 -11.84 1.77 22.39
CA ASP A 242 -13.07 1.79 21.57
C ASP A 242 -13.71 3.19 21.47
N SER A 243 -13.35 4.12 22.36
CA SER A 243 -13.83 5.51 22.36
C SER A 243 -12.91 6.50 21.66
N LEU A 244 -11.71 6.08 21.24
CA LEU A 244 -10.77 6.95 20.55
C LEU A 244 -11.29 7.36 19.19
N PRO A 245 -11.23 8.65 18.82
CA PRO A 245 -11.55 9.08 17.47
C PRO A 245 -10.59 8.44 16.48
N ASN A 246 -11.08 8.06 15.30
CA ASN A 246 -10.32 7.42 14.23
C ASN A 246 -9.68 6.07 14.63
N CYS A 247 -10.30 5.34 15.54
CA CYS A 247 -9.89 3.99 15.94
C CYS A 247 -10.78 2.95 15.27
N GLU A 248 -10.20 2.03 14.54
CA GLU A 248 -10.90 0.92 13.91
C GLU A 248 -10.44 -0.43 14.44
N LYS A 249 -11.40 -1.33 14.66
CA LYS A 249 -11.12 -2.73 14.99
C LYS A 249 -10.83 -3.52 13.73
N VAL A 250 -9.66 -4.12 13.69
CA VAL A 250 -9.22 -5.01 12.61
C VAL A 250 -9.01 -6.41 13.15
N GLU A 251 -9.58 -7.40 12.49
CA GLU A 251 -9.33 -8.81 12.78
C GLU A 251 -7.99 -9.21 12.17
N ILE A 252 -7.10 -9.78 12.98
CA ILE A 252 -5.79 -10.27 12.52
C ILE A 252 -5.64 -11.72 12.93
N ILE A 253 -5.43 -12.61 11.95
CA ILE A 253 -5.04 -13.99 12.17
C ILE A 253 -3.62 -14.16 11.65
N GLN A 254 -2.72 -14.61 12.53
CA GLN A 254 -1.32 -14.79 12.20
C GLN A 254 -0.90 -16.24 12.47
N THR A 255 -0.27 -16.86 11.49
CA THR A 255 0.20 -18.25 11.57
C THR A 255 1.69 -18.28 11.23
N TYR A 256 2.49 -18.87 12.13
CA TYR A 256 3.91 -19.08 11.89
C TYR A 256 4.10 -20.34 11.05
N LEU A 257 4.94 -20.21 10.03
CA LEU A 257 5.32 -21.30 9.15
C LEU A 257 6.62 -21.93 9.64
N ARG A 258 6.88 -23.15 9.22
CA ARG A 258 8.21 -23.75 9.40
C ARG A 258 9.19 -23.04 8.48
N SER A 259 10.33 -22.67 9.03
CA SER A 259 11.43 -22.04 8.31
C SER A 259 12.74 -22.71 8.64
N THR A 260 13.75 -22.47 7.83
CA THR A 260 15.13 -22.91 8.08
C THR A 260 15.75 -22.12 9.23
N ASP A 261 16.82 -22.63 9.80
CA ASP A 261 17.49 -22.01 10.96
C ASP A 261 17.84 -20.52 10.70
N GLY A 262 17.42 -19.68 11.64
CA GLY A 262 17.68 -18.23 11.60
C GLY A 262 16.65 -17.39 10.85
N GLU A 263 15.62 -18.02 10.29
CA GLU A 263 14.50 -17.32 9.66
C GLU A 263 13.20 -17.50 10.45
N GLU A 264 12.43 -16.44 10.59
CA GLU A 264 11.04 -16.49 11.07
C GLU A 264 10.12 -16.19 9.90
N LYS A 265 9.24 -17.12 9.59
CA LYS A 265 8.28 -17.00 8.49
C LYS A 265 6.87 -17.06 9.04
N ARG A 266 6.03 -16.12 8.64
CA ARG A 266 4.63 -16.06 9.06
C ARG A 266 3.73 -15.65 7.92
N ILE A 267 2.49 -16.10 7.95
CA ILE A 267 1.41 -15.56 7.13
C ILE A 267 0.42 -14.84 8.02
N ARG A 268 -0.18 -13.79 7.48
CA ARG A 268 -1.15 -12.96 8.19
C ARG A 268 -2.36 -12.73 7.30
N GLN A 269 -3.54 -12.92 7.88
CA GLN A 269 -4.80 -12.43 7.35
C GLN A 269 -5.19 -11.20 8.16
N ARG A 270 -5.57 -10.10 7.50
CA ARG A 270 -5.99 -8.85 8.13
C ARG A 270 -7.23 -8.31 7.44
N GLY A 271 -8.21 -7.82 8.18
CA GLY A 271 -9.41 -7.23 7.62
C GLY A 271 -10.58 -7.23 8.59
N SER A 272 -11.79 -7.07 8.08
CA SER A 272 -13.03 -7.14 8.87
C SER A 272 -14.22 -7.57 7.99
N LYS A 273 -15.25 -8.16 8.62
CA LYS A 273 -16.57 -8.44 8.00
C LYS A 273 -16.50 -9.20 6.67
N GLY A 274 -15.55 -10.15 6.55
CA GLY A 274 -15.41 -10.99 5.34
C GLY A 274 -14.47 -10.42 4.27
N HIS A 275 -13.99 -9.18 4.43
CA HIS A 275 -13.04 -8.54 3.52
C HIS A 275 -11.66 -8.62 4.16
N TYR A 276 -10.78 -9.45 3.60
CA TYR A 276 -9.45 -9.71 4.15
C TYR A 276 -8.38 -9.60 3.09
N ILE A 277 -7.22 -9.12 3.52
CA ILE A 277 -5.98 -9.15 2.77
C ILE A 277 -5.00 -10.08 3.45
N TYR A 278 -4.06 -10.59 2.69
CA TYR A 278 -3.17 -11.66 3.11
C TYR A 278 -1.72 -11.27 2.85
N PHE A 279 -0.86 -11.54 3.83
CA PHE A 279 0.57 -11.25 3.77
C PHE A 279 1.40 -12.47 4.15
N GLU A 280 2.57 -12.58 3.56
CA GLU A 280 3.67 -13.42 4.01
C GLU A 280 4.79 -12.49 4.49
N THR A 281 5.28 -12.69 5.70
CA THR A 281 6.42 -11.97 6.25
C THR A 281 7.55 -12.95 6.51
N CYS A 282 8.75 -12.65 6.04
CA CYS A 282 9.97 -13.38 6.34
C CYS A 282 10.93 -12.46 7.09
N LYS A 283 11.35 -12.86 8.29
CA LYS A 283 12.35 -12.16 9.11
C LYS A 283 13.58 -13.01 9.22
N LYS A 284 14.75 -12.44 8.95
CA LYS A 284 16.04 -13.09 9.07
C LYS A 284 16.97 -12.29 10.00
N ALA A 285 17.49 -12.95 11.01
CA ALA A 285 18.49 -12.34 11.87
C ALA A 285 19.81 -12.13 11.12
N VAL A 286 20.38 -10.93 11.19
CA VAL A 286 21.67 -10.60 10.56
C VAL A 286 22.77 -10.49 11.62
N THR A 287 22.65 -9.56 12.55
CA THR A 287 23.60 -9.41 13.68
C THR A 287 22.92 -8.69 14.83
N GLY A 288 23.01 -9.22 16.04
CA GLY A 288 22.50 -8.58 17.26
C GLY A 288 21.01 -8.24 17.17
N LEU A 289 20.65 -6.95 17.21
CA LEU A 289 19.27 -6.47 17.14
C LEU A 289 18.78 -6.21 15.70
N LYS A 290 19.65 -6.37 14.71
CA LYS A 290 19.31 -6.11 13.30
C LYS A 290 18.70 -7.36 12.66
N ARG A 291 17.54 -7.17 12.05
CA ARG A 291 16.83 -8.19 11.26
C ARG A 291 16.51 -7.63 9.87
N VAL A 292 16.52 -8.50 8.87
CA VAL A 292 15.92 -8.21 7.57
C VAL A 292 14.47 -8.69 7.62
N GLU A 293 13.53 -7.81 7.32
CA GLU A 293 12.11 -8.13 7.20
C GLU A 293 11.65 -7.87 5.77
N ILE A 294 11.11 -8.90 5.14
CA ILE A 294 10.49 -8.81 3.80
C ILE A 294 9.04 -9.22 3.96
N GLU A 295 8.12 -8.33 3.60
CA GLU A 295 6.69 -8.61 3.57
C GLU A 295 6.20 -8.65 2.12
N ARG A 296 5.39 -9.65 1.79
CA ARG A 296 4.80 -9.86 0.47
C ARG A 296 3.30 -10.07 0.60
N ARG A 297 2.53 -9.40 -0.24
CA ARG A 297 1.10 -9.66 -0.34
C ARG A 297 0.84 -11.01 -0.99
N LEU A 298 -0.16 -11.72 -0.47
CA LEU A 298 -0.63 -13.00 -1.00
C LEU A 298 -2.02 -12.84 -1.60
N THR A 299 -2.32 -13.65 -2.60
CA THR A 299 -3.71 -13.94 -2.94
C THR A 299 -4.34 -14.81 -1.85
N LYS A 300 -5.68 -14.87 -1.81
CA LYS A 300 -6.40 -15.75 -0.89
C LYS A 300 -6.00 -17.22 -1.07
N ASP A 301 -5.81 -17.65 -2.31
CA ASP A 301 -5.47 -19.03 -2.63
C ASP A 301 -4.06 -19.38 -2.16
N GLU A 302 -3.05 -18.51 -2.41
CA GLU A 302 -1.70 -18.68 -1.87
C GLU A 302 -1.68 -18.74 -0.33
N TYR A 303 -2.48 -17.89 0.34
CA TYR A 303 -2.61 -17.91 1.80
C TYR A 303 -3.17 -19.25 2.29
N LEU A 304 -4.22 -19.75 1.66
CA LEU A 304 -4.84 -21.02 2.01
C LEU A 304 -3.90 -22.21 1.77
N GLU A 305 -3.13 -22.20 0.70
CA GLU A 305 -2.09 -23.22 0.44
C GLU A 305 -1.02 -23.22 1.53
N CYS A 306 -0.50 -22.05 1.89
CA CYS A 306 0.45 -21.93 3.01
C CYS A 306 -0.16 -22.42 4.33
N PHE A 307 -1.42 -22.06 4.62
CA PHE A 307 -2.12 -22.47 5.84
C PHE A 307 -2.32 -23.98 5.90
N GLN A 308 -2.74 -24.60 4.79
CA GLN A 308 -2.92 -26.06 4.70
C GLN A 308 -1.62 -26.82 4.92
N SER A 309 -0.49 -26.30 4.43
CA SER A 309 0.82 -26.94 4.63
C SER A 309 1.18 -27.08 6.11
N VAL A 310 0.82 -26.12 6.94
CA VAL A 310 1.02 -26.16 8.41
C VAL A 310 0.10 -27.17 9.06
N TYR A 311 -1.17 -27.22 8.63
CA TYR A 311 -2.18 -28.11 9.21
C TYR A 311 -1.89 -29.58 8.93
N LEU A 312 -1.46 -29.91 7.70
CA LEU A 312 -1.12 -31.30 7.31
C LEU A 312 0.10 -31.81 8.07
N THR A 313 1.15 -30.98 8.21
CA THR A 313 2.35 -31.37 8.98
C THR A 313 2.12 -31.44 10.50
N GLY A 314 1.12 -30.74 11.03
CA GLY A 314 0.70 -30.84 12.44
C GLY A 314 -0.01 -32.15 12.76
N LYS A 315 -0.81 -32.71 11.82
CA LYS A 315 -1.50 -33.99 11.99
C LYS A 315 -0.55 -35.20 11.98
N GLU A 316 0.56 -35.14 11.25
CA GLU A 316 1.56 -36.22 11.27
C GLU A 316 2.29 -36.34 12.61
N LYS A 317 2.47 -35.23 13.34
CA LYS A 317 3.07 -35.26 14.70
C LYS A 317 2.11 -35.77 15.81
N MET A 318 0.80 -35.77 15.59
CA MET A 318 -0.16 -36.30 16.55
C MET A 318 -0.41 -37.82 16.34
N ARG A 319 0.17 -38.42 15.31
CA ARG A 319 0.01 -39.88 15.02
C ARG A 319 1.24 -40.72 15.37
N ASN A 320 2.30 -40.11 15.87
CA ASN A 320 3.47 -40.75 16.46
C ASN A 320 3.58 -40.31 17.93
#